data_937909cdd92e43fe794b715c29e8d7db
#
_entry.id   937909cdd92e43fe794b715c29e8d7db
#
_cell.length_a   1.000
_cell.length_b   1.000
_cell.length_c   1.000
_cell.angle_alpha   90.00
_cell.angle_beta   90.00
_cell.angle_gamma   90.00
#
_symmetry.space_group_name_H-M   'P 1'
#
loop_
_entity.id
_entity.type
_entity.pdbx_description
1 polymer ?
#
loop_
_entity_poly.entity_id
_entity_poly.type
_entity_poly.pdbx_seq_one_letter_code
_entity_poly.pdbx_strand_id
1 'polypeptide(L)'
;MHRNTALLIIVILLCAFSALGRGVNYQFTSISIEEGLSQSTVQSILLDKKGKLWIGTRNGLNSYTGQDLKIFKSNPEDRYSLPDNEILHLTQDSLNNIWISTREGMVTYDEKHGNFTLVNRDIIYSSLCITDG
;
A
#
# COMPACT_ATOMS: atom_id res chain seq x y z
N MET A 1 -10.57 43.73 45.95
CA MET A 1 -9.34 43.67 45.11
C MET A 1 -9.02 42.25 44.58
N HIS A 2 -9.47 41.16 45.23
CA HIS A 2 -9.21 39.76 44.82
C HIS A 2 -10.10 39.24 43.67
N ARG A 3 -11.20 39.89 43.33
CA ARG A 3 -12.15 39.45 42.29
C ARG A 3 -11.62 39.65 40.87
N ASN A 4 -10.82 40.68 40.65
CA ASN A 4 -10.26 40.96 39.32
C ASN A 4 -9.00 40.12 39.02
N THR A 5 -8.24 39.69 40.02
CA THR A 5 -7.07 38.85 39.84
C THR A 5 -7.45 37.41 39.49
N ALA A 6 -8.55 36.88 40.04
CA ALA A 6 -9.07 35.57 39.69
C ALA A 6 -9.57 35.52 38.22
N LEU A 7 -10.22 36.58 37.77
CA LEU A 7 -10.68 36.69 36.38
C LEU A 7 -9.52 36.75 35.38
N LEU A 8 -8.45 37.47 35.75
CA LEU A 8 -7.24 37.60 34.94
C LEU A 8 -6.52 36.22 34.78
N ILE A 9 -6.45 35.44 35.85
CA ILE A 9 -5.85 34.11 35.84
C ILE A 9 -6.65 33.15 34.96
N ILE A 10 -8.00 33.21 35.02
CA ILE A 10 -8.87 32.37 34.20
C ILE A 10 -8.71 32.71 32.70
N VAL A 11 -8.60 34.00 32.35
CA VAL A 11 -8.36 34.43 30.97
C VAL A 11 -7.01 33.98 30.45
N ILE A 12 -5.96 34.06 31.28
CA ILE A 12 -4.61 33.57 30.90
C ILE A 12 -4.60 32.05 30.71
N LEU A 13 -5.30 31.29 31.58
CA LEU A 13 -5.45 29.84 31.45
C LEU A 13 -6.24 29.43 30.20
N LEU A 14 -7.31 30.17 29.86
CA LEU A 14 -8.07 29.97 28.64
C LEU A 14 -7.25 30.26 27.36
N CYS A 15 -6.43 31.33 27.37
CA CYS A 15 -5.51 31.64 26.29
C CYS A 15 -4.40 30.59 26.13
N ALA A 16 -3.88 30.00 27.21
CA ALA A 16 -2.87 28.96 27.17
C ALA A 16 -3.43 27.63 26.59
N PHE A 17 -4.72 27.35 26.79
CA PHE A 17 -5.35 26.14 26.28
C PHE A 17 -5.59 26.18 24.76
N SER A 18 -5.71 27.36 24.16
CA SER A 18 -5.87 27.51 22.71
C SER A 18 -4.56 27.40 21.92
N ALA A 19 -3.40 27.37 22.58
CA ALA A 19 -2.10 27.25 21.94
C ALA A 19 -1.64 25.78 21.69
N LEU A 20 -2.44 24.77 22.11
CA LEU A 20 -2.13 23.34 21.88
C LEU A 20 -2.71 22.79 20.57
N GLY A 21 -2.95 23.61 19.58
CA GLY A 21 -3.24 23.18 18.23
C GLY A 21 -2.01 22.48 17.63
N ARG A 22 -1.89 21.13 17.79
CA ARG A 22 -0.92 20.33 17.04
C ARG A 22 -1.32 20.38 15.58
N GLY A 23 -0.67 21.22 14.81
CA GLY A 23 -0.74 21.16 13.35
C GLY A 23 -0.22 19.79 12.90
N VAL A 24 -1.08 19.02 12.25
CA VAL A 24 -0.67 17.77 11.60
C VAL A 24 0.12 18.17 10.36
N ASN A 25 1.44 18.04 10.42
CA ASN A 25 2.29 18.23 9.25
C ASN A 25 2.19 16.97 8.38
N TYR A 26 1.49 17.08 7.26
CA TYR A 26 1.50 16.05 6.24
C TYR A 26 2.75 16.22 5.38
N GLN A 27 3.60 15.19 5.34
CA GLN A 27 4.68 15.09 4.38
C GLN A 27 4.20 14.19 3.22
N PHE A 28 4.23 14.75 2.03
CA PHE A 28 3.92 14.01 0.80
C PHE A 28 5.24 13.53 0.19
N THR A 29 5.35 12.22 -0.05
CA THR A 29 6.47 11.62 -0.77
C THR A 29 5.93 11.09 -2.09
N SER A 30 6.56 11.45 -3.18
CA SER A 30 6.26 10.92 -4.51
C SER A 30 7.01 9.61 -4.71
N ILE A 31 6.37 8.62 -5.33
CA ILE A 31 7.02 7.41 -5.81
C ILE A 31 6.85 7.41 -7.33
N SER A 32 7.90 7.75 -8.05
CA SER A 32 7.94 7.85 -9.50
C SER A 32 8.90 6.83 -10.11
N ILE A 33 9.05 6.85 -11.42
CA ILE A 33 10.07 6.04 -12.12
C ILE A 33 11.48 6.45 -11.70
N GLU A 34 11.68 7.72 -11.36
CA GLU A 34 12.98 8.23 -10.91
C GLU A 34 13.38 7.66 -9.55
N GLU A 35 12.40 7.37 -8.66
CA GLU A 35 12.61 6.66 -7.40
C GLU A 35 12.57 5.12 -7.56
N GLY A 36 12.46 4.61 -8.78
CA GLY A 36 12.58 3.20 -9.10
C GLY A 36 11.26 2.46 -9.34
N LEU A 37 10.11 3.15 -9.48
CA LEU A 37 8.86 2.50 -9.86
C LEU A 37 8.99 1.84 -11.23
N SER A 38 8.46 0.63 -11.38
CA SER A 38 8.60 -0.18 -12.60
C SER A 38 7.98 0.47 -13.84
N GLN A 39 6.93 1.30 -13.66
CA GLN A 39 6.29 2.09 -14.70
C GLN A 39 5.31 3.11 -14.09
N SER A 40 5.07 4.22 -14.79
CA SER A 40 4.19 5.32 -14.32
C SER A 40 2.69 4.99 -14.35
N THR A 41 2.26 4.02 -15.17
CA THR A 41 0.85 3.63 -15.25
C THR A 41 0.53 2.65 -14.14
N VAL A 42 0.03 3.16 -13.02
CA VAL A 42 -0.44 2.35 -11.89
C VAL A 42 -1.87 1.91 -12.16
N GLN A 43 -2.13 0.60 -12.03
CA GLN A 43 -3.45 0.00 -12.22
C GLN A 43 -4.11 -0.40 -10.90
N SER A 44 -3.32 -0.78 -9.91
CA SER A 44 -3.83 -1.22 -8.62
C SER A 44 -2.86 -0.88 -7.49
N ILE A 45 -3.40 -0.51 -6.33
CA ILE A 45 -2.63 -0.22 -5.13
C ILE A 45 -3.27 -0.96 -3.96
N LEU A 46 -2.43 -1.58 -3.13
CA LEU A 46 -2.85 -2.29 -1.92
C LEU A 46 -1.88 -1.95 -0.79
N LEU A 47 -2.40 -1.45 0.32
CA LEU A 47 -1.67 -1.38 1.58
C LEU A 47 -2.02 -2.64 2.39
N ASP A 48 -1.05 -3.53 2.59
CA ASP A 48 -1.29 -4.76 3.33
C ASP A 48 -1.37 -4.52 4.86
N LYS A 49 -1.85 -5.52 5.58
CA LYS A 49 -2.00 -5.45 7.04
C LYS A 49 -0.68 -5.30 7.80
N LYS A 50 0.46 -5.51 7.15
CA LYS A 50 1.81 -5.31 7.69
C LYS A 50 2.36 -3.91 7.42
N GLY A 51 1.61 -3.07 6.69
CA GLY A 51 2.02 -1.71 6.32
C GLY A 51 2.92 -1.64 5.08
N LYS A 52 3.06 -2.74 4.32
CA LYS A 52 3.78 -2.76 3.05
C LYS A 52 2.83 -2.31 1.94
N LEU A 53 3.26 -1.37 1.12
CA LEU A 53 2.52 -0.87 -0.03
C LEU A 53 2.87 -1.68 -1.27
N TRP A 54 1.85 -2.26 -1.90
CA TRP A 54 1.96 -2.98 -3.16
C TRP A 54 1.40 -2.11 -4.28
N ILE A 55 2.15 -1.98 -5.37
CA ILE A 55 1.81 -1.12 -6.50
C ILE A 55 1.89 -1.96 -7.77
N GLY A 56 0.75 -2.26 -8.35
CA GLY A 56 0.61 -2.96 -9.61
C GLY A 56 0.64 -1.99 -10.77
N THR A 57 1.56 -2.19 -11.70
CA THR A 57 1.69 -1.38 -12.91
C THR A 57 1.48 -2.23 -14.16
N ARG A 58 1.52 -1.60 -15.33
CA ARG A 58 1.54 -2.32 -16.61
C ARG A 58 2.85 -3.07 -16.89
N ASN A 59 3.89 -2.81 -16.10
CA ASN A 59 5.21 -3.39 -16.33
C ASN A 59 5.88 -3.86 -15.06
N GLY A 60 5.14 -4.53 -14.20
CA GLY A 60 5.61 -5.20 -12.99
C GLY A 60 4.83 -4.86 -11.74
N LEU A 61 5.06 -5.69 -10.73
CA LEU A 61 4.59 -5.49 -9.37
C LEU A 61 5.70 -4.84 -8.56
N ASN A 62 5.37 -3.83 -7.77
CA ASN A 62 6.30 -3.16 -6.88
C ASN A 62 5.83 -3.35 -5.43
N SER A 63 6.77 -3.54 -4.51
CA SER A 63 6.49 -3.47 -3.08
C SER A 63 7.36 -2.41 -2.42
N TYR A 64 6.74 -1.57 -1.59
CA TYR A 64 7.40 -0.46 -0.92
C TYR A 64 7.17 -0.54 0.59
N THR A 65 8.26 -0.45 1.36
CA THR A 65 8.23 -0.56 2.82
C THR A 65 8.36 0.78 3.55
N GLY A 66 8.38 1.89 2.80
CA GLY A 66 8.70 3.21 3.33
C GLY A 66 10.17 3.61 3.14
N GLN A 67 11.04 2.64 2.88
CA GLN A 67 12.48 2.85 2.63
C GLN A 67 12.94 2.14 1.35
N ASP A 68 12.55 0.88 1.19
CA ASP A 68 12.99 0.05 0.07
C ASP A 68 11.86 -0.17 -0.92
N LEU A 69 12.16 -0.01 -2.21
CA LEU A 69 11.31 -0.33 -3.33
C LEU A 69 11.85 -1.59 -4.04
N LYS A 70 11.07 -2.67 -4.05
CA LYS A 70 11.40 -3.91 -4.73
C LYS A 70 10.48 -4.12 -5.92
N ILE A 71 11.06 -4.46 -7.08
CA ILE A 71 10.31 -4.75 -8.31
C ILE A 71 10.30 -6.25 -8.56
N PHE A 72 9.13 -6.76 -8.92
CA PHE A 72 8.94 -8.13 -9.38
C PHE A 72 8.49 -8.12 -10.84
N LYS A 73 9.09 -9.00 -11.61
CA LYS A 73 8.86 -9.16 -13.05
C LYS A 73 8.56 -10.61 -13.39
N SER A 74 7.90 -10.81 -14.51
CA SER A 74 7.78 -12.10 -15.14
C SER A 74 9.14 -12.58 -15.66
N ASN A 75 9.46 -13.84 -15.42
CA ASN A 75 10.61 -14.52 -15.96
C ASN A 75 10.17 -15.90 -16.47
N PRO A 76 10.15 -16.15 -17.78
CA PRO A 76 9.72 -17.43 -18.34
C PRO A 76 10.55 -18.65 -17.89
N GLU A 77 11.79 -18.42 -17.46
CA GLU A 77 12.69 -19.47 -16.96
C GLU A 77 12.47 -19.79 -15.47
N ASP A 78 11.75 -18.91 -14.76
CA ASP A 78 11.45 -19.08 -13.34
C ASP A 78 9.94 -19.29 -13.12
N ARG A 79 9.56 -20.54 -12.89
CA ARG A 79 8.16 -20.93 -12.61
C ARG A 79 7.55 -20.26 -11.37
N TYR A 80 8.37 -19.67 -10.51
CA TYR A 80 7.96 -18.98 -9.29
C TYR A 80 7.93 -17.46 -9.46
N SER A 81 8.18 -16.96 -10.65
CA SER A 81 8.02 -15.57 -11.00
C SER A 81 6.54 -15.22 -11.30
N LEU A 82 6.26 -13.95 -11.53
CA LEU A 82 4.96 -13.53 -12.06
C LEU A 82 4.69 -14.15 -13.43
N PRO A 83 3.45 -14.58 -13.72
CA PRO A 83 3.11 -15.12 -15.05
C PRO A 83 3.15 -14.03 -16.14
N ASP A 84 2.84 -12.79 -15.80
CA ASP A 84 2.87 -11.63 -16.70
C ASP A 84 3.25 -10.35 -15.94
N ASN A 85 3.79 -9.36 -16.66
CA ASN A 85 4.17 -8.07 -16.07
C ASN A 85 2.98 -7.11 -15.89
N GLU A 86 1.89 -7.30 -16.61
CA GLU A 86 0.71 -6.42 -16.49
C GLU A 86 -0.12 -6.85 -15.30
N ILE A 87 -0.05 -6.04 -14.22
CA ILE A 87 -0.78 -6.28 -12.97
C ILE A 87 -2.13 -5.59 -13.06
N LEU A 88 -3.20 -6.37 -13.06
CA LEU A 88 -4.55 -5.86 -13.21
C LEU A 88 -5.18 -5.49 -11.87
N HIS A 89 -4.99 -6.35 -10.86
CA HIS A 89 -5.61 -6.14 -9.56
C HIS A 89 -4.79 -6.75 -8.43
N LEU A 90 -4.87 -6.13 -7.26
CA LEU A 90 -4.24 -6.56 -6.01
C LEU A 90 -5.29 -6.64 -4.91
N THR A 91 -5.28 -7.72 -4.14
CA THR A 91 -6.13 -7.84 -2.96
C THR A 91 -5.44 -8.67 -1.88
N GLN A 92 -5.91 -8.55 -0.63
CA GLN A 92 -5.44 -9.33 0.50
C GLN A 92 -6.63 -10.05 1.13
N ASP A 93 -6.48 -11.33 1.40
CA ASP A 93 -7.51 -12.13 2.08
C ASP A 93 -7.44 -12.00 3.61
N SER A 94 -8.38 -12.66 4.30
CA SER A 94 -8.44 -12.68 5.77
C SER A 94 -7.25 -13.41 6.40
N LEU A 95 -6.61 -14.32 5.67
CA LEU A 95 -5.42 -15.07 6.08
C LEU A 95 -4.11 -14.33 5.79
N ASN A 96 -4.21 -13.09 5.29
CA ASN A 96 -3.11 -12.20 4.89
C ASN A 96 -2.33 -12.65 3.63
N ASN A 97 -2.87 -13.54 2.82
CA ASN A 97 -2.28 -13.82 1.53
C ASN A 97 -2.50 -12.64 0.58
N ILE A 98 -1.47 -12.29 -0.18
CA ILE A 98 -1.57 -11.27 -1.24
C ILE A 98 -1.91 -11.99 -2.54
N TRP A 99 -3.02 -11.59 -3.14
CA TRP A 99 -3.52 -12.11 -4.41
C TRP A 99 -3.24 -11.11 -5.50
N ILE A 100 -2.61 -11.54 -6.56
CA ILE A 100 -2.21 -10.72 -7.69
C ILE A 100 -2.87 -11.28 -8.94
N SER A 101 -3.71 -10.47 -9.58
CA SER A 101 -4.27 -10.78 -10.89
C SER A 101 -3.41 -10.15 -11.97
N THR A 102 -2.96 -10.96 -12.89
CA THR A 102 -2.19 -10.53 -14.05
C THR A 102 -2.97 -10.87 -15.34
N ARG A 103 -2.44 -10.47 -16.49
CA ARG A 103 -3.07 -10.77 -17.77
C ARG A 103 -3.04 -12.28 -18.11
N GLU A 104 -2.06 -13.02 -17.59
CA GLU A 104 -1.88 -14.46 -17.87
C GLU A 104 -2.24 -15.37 -16.69
N GLY A 105 -2.94 -14.85 -15.69
CA GLY A 105 -3.45 -15.63 -14.59
C GLY A 105 -3.34 -14.96 -13.23
N MET A 106 -3.81 -15.67 -12.22
CA MET A 106 -3.82 -15.20 -10.85
C MET A 106 -2.81 -15.98 -10.01
N VAL A 107 -2.03 -15.25 -9.22
CA VAL A 107 -1.01 -15.81 -8.32
C VAL A 107 -1.21 -15.30 -6.90
N THR A 108 -0.69 -16.08 -5.94
CA THR A 108 -0.46 -15.62 -4.56
C THR A 108 1.02 -15.41 -4.32
N TYR A 109 1.34 -14.43 -3.49
CA TYR A 109 2.71 -14.18 -3.07
C TYR A 109 3.02 -14.87 -1.74
N ASP A 110 4.07 -15.70 -1.74
CA ASP A 110 4.64 -16.29 -0.53
C ASP A 110 5.80 -15.42 -0.04
N GLU A 111 5.55 -14.67 1.02
CA GLU A 111 6.54 -13.74 1.58
C GLU A 111 7.76 -14.47 2.18
N LYS A 112 7.56 -15.69 2.70
CA LYS A 112 8.63 -16.46 3.34
C LYS A 112 9.72 -16.88 2.33
N HIS A 113 9.30 -17.23 1.12
CA HIS A 113 10.21 -17.69 0.06
C HIS A 113 10.46 -16.59 -1.00
N GLY A 114 9.66 -15.53 -1.00
CA GLY A 114 9.72 -14.48 -2.01
C GLY A 114 9.19 -14.88 -3.38
N ASN A 115 8.35 -15.92 -3.42
CA ASN A 115 7.88 -16.61 -4.62
C ASN A 115 6.42 -16.30 -4.93
N PHE A 116 6.05 -16.51 -6.21
CA PHE A 116 4.66 -16.50 -6.66
C PHE A 116 4.19 -17.91 -6.97
N THR A 117 2.98 -18.23 -6.50
CA THR A 117 2.34 -19.52 -6.80
C THR A 117 1.13 -19.28 -7.67
N LEU A 118 1.13 -19.87 -8.87
CA LEU A 118 0.01 -19.79 -9.81
C LEU A 118 -1.19 -20.55 -9.25
N VAL A 119 -2.32 -19.85 -9.13
CA VAL A 119 -3.58 -20.42 -8.63
C VAL A 119 -4.50 -20.80 -9.76
N ASN A 120 -4.71 -19.91 -10.73
CA ASN A 120 -5.57 -20.15 -11.87
C ASN A 120 -5.13 -19.31 -13.07
N ARG A 121 -5.17 -19.90 -14.28
CA ARG A 121 -4.92 -19.23 -15.55
C ARG A 121 -6.19 -18.67 -16.19
N ASP A 122 -7.34 -19.22 -15.85
CA ASP A 122 -8.60 -18.88 -16.53
C ASP A 122 -9.32 -17.65 -15.94
N ILE A 123 -8.85 -17.14 -14.79
CA ILE A 123 -9.41 -15.95 -14.15
C ILE A 123 -8.64 -14.71 -14.65
N ILE A 124 -9.00 -14.27 -15.86
CA ILE A 124 -8.37 -13.08 -16.47
C ILE A 124 -9.09 -11.79 -16.07
N TYR A 125 -10.36 -11.84 -15.68
CA TYR A 125 -11.18 -10.67 -15.40
C TYR A 125 -12.08 -10.92 -14.21
N SER A 126 -11.89 -10.18 -13.17
CA SER A 126 -12.89 -9.54 -12.32
C SER A 126 -12.29 -9.14 -10.99
N SER A 127 -12.79 -8.06 -10.43
CA SER A 127 -12.67 -7.78 -9.02
C SER A 127 -13.00 -9.05 -8.23
N LEU A 128 -11.99 -9.72 -7.68
CA LEU A 128 -12.19 -10.78 -6.73
C LEU A 128 -12.73 -10.12 -5.47
N CYS A 129 -14.05 -10.00 -5.37
CA CYS A 129 -14.72 -9.70 -4.12
C CYS A 129 -14.59 -10.95 -3.25
N ILE A 130 -13.56 -11.01 -2.42
CA ILE A 130 -13.51 -11.95 -1.31
C ILE A 130 -14.45 -11.38 -0.26
N THR A 131 -15.70 -11.83 -0.30
CA THR A 131 -16.64 -11.59 0.79
C THR A 131 -16.25 -12.52 1.92
N ASP A 132 -15.82 -11.94 3.04
CA ASP A 132 -15.73 -12.66 4.30
C ASP A 132 -17.12 -13.18 4.65
N GLY A 133 -17.28 -14.52 4.61
CA GLY A 133 -18.47 -15.21 5.07
C GLY A 133 -18.38 -15.47 6.56
#